data_0d87f88636c98e8ba14e9ffd7cb504db
#
_entry.id   0d87f88636c98e8ba14e9ffd7cb504db
#
_cell.length_a   1.000
_cell.length_b   1.000
_cell.length_c   1.000
_cell.angle_alpha   90.00
_cell.angle_beta   90.00
_cell.angle_gamma   90.00
#
_symmetry.space_group_name_H-M   'P 1'
#
loop_
_entity.id
_entity.type
_entity.pdbx_description
1 polymer ?
#
loop_
_entity_poly.entity_id
_entity_poly.type
_entity_poly.pdbx_seq_one_letter_code
_entity_poly.pdbx_strand_id
1 'polypeptide(L)'
;MTEHRIGTQEQWQAERDELLKEEKELTHRGDELARKRRELPWVPVEKDYRFETEDGPKTLAGLFGGRSQLLVYHFMFGPPYDAGCPVCSSIADTLAPQAGHLKARDTTLLLASRAPLERLLAYRERMGWGIDWVSSGGSDFNRDLGFQYTEDELRPFLDGQIPPTVEQYARMCGTDVQGYVSEGPGLSAYALSDGTVYRTYVTTARGLEFALAYYGLLDRTPKGRDESATEPLWIRRHDEYEMG
;
A
#
# COMPACT_ATOMS: atom_id res chain seq x y z
N MET A 1 0.99 32.06 -1.12
CA MET A 1 -0.18 31.81 -0.21
C MET A 1 -1.42 32.24 -0.96
N THR A 2 -2.38 31.36 -1.11
CA THR A 2 -3.70 31.73 -1.66
C THR A 2 -4.32 32.74 -0.71
N GLU A 3 -4.80 33.89 -1.23
CA GLU A 3 -5.45 34.91 -0.43
C GLU A 3 -6.79 34.33 0.07
N HIS A 4 -6.89 34.03 1.35
CA HIS A 4 -8.10 33.44 1.94
C HIS A 4 -9.11 34.53 2.25
N ARG A 5 -10.35 34.33 1.84
CA ARG A 5 -11.47 35.21 2.18
C ARG A 5 -11.74 35.15 3.70
N ILE A 6 -11.86 36.30 4.31
CA ILE A 6 -12.31 36.43 5.70
C ILE A 6 -13.83 36.60 5.71
N GLY A 7 -14.57 35.81 6.46
CA GLY A 7 -16.01 35.82 6.57
C GLY A 7 -16.50 35.87 8.02
N THR A 8 -17.83 36.02 8.18
CA THR A 8 -18.47 35.87 9.50
C THR A 8 -18.77 34.42 9.83
N GLN A 9 -19.09 34.14 11.09
CA GLN A 9 -19.48 32.80 11.52
C GLN A 9 -20.72 32.28 10.77
N GLU A 10 -21.69 33.16 10.50
CA GLU A 10 -22.91 32.80 9.76
C GLU A 10 -22.61 32.46 8.30
N GLN A 11 -21.72 33.22 7.66
CA GLN A 11 -21.29 32.93 6.28
C GLN A 11 -20.57 31.58 6.23
N TRP A 12 -19.63 31.34 7.17
CA TRP A 12 -18.92 30.08 7.25
C TRP A 12 -19.88 28.91 7.47
N GLN A 13 -20.84 29.04 8.39
CA GLN A 13 -21.81 27.99 8.68
C GLN A 13 -22.65 27.63 7.46
N ALA A 14 -23.14 28.64 6.74
CA ALA A 14 -23.96 28.42 5.55
C ALA A 14 -23.19 27.66 4.46
N GLU A 15 -21.94 28.03 4.20
CA GLU A 15 -21.10 27.34 3.21
C GLU A 15 -20.68 25.95 3.68
N ARG A 16 -20.40 25.78 4.98
CA ARG A 16 -20.08 24.49 5.59
C ARG A 16 -21.26 23.50 5.48
N ASP A 17 -22.50 23.99 5.63
CA ASP A 17 -23.70 23.16 5.53
C ASP A 17 -23.91 22.65 4.10
N GLU A 18 -23.59 23.45 3.07
CA GLU A 18 -23.63 23.00 1.68
C GLU A 18 -22.52 21.96 1.42
N LEU A 19 -21.28 22.22 1.84
CA LEU A 19 -20.18 21.27 1.71
C LEU A 19 -20.48 19.93 2.41
N LEU A 20 -21.16 19.98 3.55
CA LEU A 20 -21.56 18.76 4.28
C LEU A 20 -22.47 17.84 3.47
N LYS A 21 -23.30 18.40 2.58
CA LYS A 21 -24.17 17.59 1.70
C LYS A 21 -23.32 16.79 0.72
N GLU A 22 -22.33 17.43 0.10
CA GLU A 22 -21.40 16.77 -0.83
C GLU A 22 -20.54 15.71 -0.12
N GLU A 23 -20.06 15.99 1.10
CA GLU A 23 -19.31 15.01 1.91
C GLU A 23 -20.17 13.77 2.25
N LYS A 24 -21.46 13.95 2.51
CA LYS A 24 -22.39 12.83 2.74
C LYS A 24 -22.61 12.01 1.46
N GLU A 25 -22.78 12.67 0.31
CA GLU A 25 -22.91 11.99 -0.99
C GLU A 25 -21.65 11.16 -1.30
N LEU A 26 -20.46 11.70 -1.03
CA LEU A 26 -19.19 10.96 -1.19
C LEU A 26 -19.15 9.73 -0.27
N THR A 27 -19.63 9.85 0.98
CA THR A 27 -19.72 8.73 1.92
C THR A 27 -20.65 7.64 1.38
N HIS A 28 -21.85 7.98 0.94
CA HIS A 28 -22.81 7.05 0.34
C HIS A 28 -22.23 6.37 -0.91
N ARG A 29 -21.52 7.14 -1.74
CA ARG A 29 -20.83 6.58 -2.91
C ARG A 29 -19.73 5.58 -2.51
N GLY A 30 -19.01 5.87 -1.43
CA GLY A 30 -18.03 4.95 -0.84
C GLY A 30 -18.66 3.62 -0.40
N ASP A 31 -19.83 3.68 0.26
CA ASP A 31 -20.58 2.49 0.70
C ASP A 31 -21.05 1.62 -0.48
N GLU A 32 -21.54 2.27 -1.55
CA GLU A 32 -21.91 1.57 -2.79
C GLU A 32 -20.72 0.84 -3.42
N LEU A 33 -19.56 1.49 -3.49
CA LEU A 33 -18.36 0.88 -4.03
C LEU A 33 -17.89 -0.28 -3.15
N ALA A 34 -17.98 -0.15 -1.82
CA ALA A 34 -17.66 -1.24 -0.90
C ALA A 34 -18.59 -2.44 -1.10
N ARG A 35 -19.91 -2.21 -1.34
CA ARG A 35 -20.84 -3.27 -1.68
C ARG A 35 -20.47 -3.95 -3.01
N LYS A 36 -20.21 -3.17 -4.07
CA LYS A 36 -19.83 -3.69 -5.39
C LYS A 36 -18.54 -4.51 -5.36
N ARG A 37 -17.55 -4.12 -4.53
CA ARG A 37 -16.33 -4.92 -4.34
C ARG A 37 -16.64 -6.31 -3.77
N ARG A 38 -17.58 -6.42 -2.84
CA ARG A 38 -18.01 -7.72 -2.28
C ARG A 38 -18.79 -8.58 -3.26
N GLU A 39 -19.37 -8.00 -4.31
CA GLU A 39 -20.14 -8.67 -5.37
C GLU A 39 -19.25 -9.14 -6.54
N LEU A 40 -17.95 -8.79 -6.53
CA LEU A 40 -17.03 -9.31 -7.53
C LEU A 40 -16.95 -10.84 -7.46
N PRO A 41 -16.86 -11.53 -8.62
CA PRO A 41 -16.67 -12.97 -8.62
C PRO A 41 -15.35 -13.34 -7.94
N TRP A 42 -15.39 -14.41 -7.17
CA TRP A 42 -14.20 -14.99 -6.56
C TRP A 42 -13.45 -15.86 -7.57
N VAL A 43 -12.14 -15.71 -7.65
CA VAL A 43 -11.28 -16.47 -8.57
C VAL A 43 -10.48 -17.49 -7.77
N PRO A 44 -10.65 -18.80 -7.98
CA PRO A 44 -9.85 -19.78 -7.26
C PRO A 44 -8.37 -19.63 -7.59
N VAL A 45 -7.52 -19.78 -6.57
CA VAL A 45 -6.07 -19.75 -6.69
C VAL A 45 -5.58 -21.20 -6.78
N GLU A 46 -5.27 -21.64 -7.99
CA GLU A 46 -4.86 -23.02 -8.25
C GLU A 46 -3.35 -23.24 -8.08
N LYS A 47 -2.54 -22.17 -8.20
CA LYS A 47 -1.09 -22.22 -8.11
C LYS A 47 -0.62 -22.34 -6.66
N ASP A 48 0.32 -23.24 -6.41
CA ASP A 48 0.91 -23.45 -5.07
C ASP A 48 2.01 -22.42 -4.82
N TYR A 49 1.64 -21.26 -4.26
CA TYR A 49 2.59 -20.25 -3.84
C TYR A 49 3.23 -20.60 -2.51
N ARG A 50 4.55 -20.34 -2.39
CA ARG A 50 5.33 -20.56 -1.18
C ARG A 50 5.94 -19.23 -0.72
N PHE A 51 5.93 -19.07 0.61
CA PHE A 51 6.44 -17.88 1.28
C PHE A 51 7.38 -18.29 2.40
N GLU A 52 8.47 -17.54 2.56
CA GLU A 52 9.29 -17.66 3.74
C GLU A 52 8.70 -16.81 4.86
N THR A 53 8.52 -17.38 6.04
CA THR A 53 7.99 -16.71 7.23
C THR A 53 8.87 -16.99 8.45
N GLU A 54 8.71 -16.24 9.54
CA GLU A 54 9.43 -16.46 10.80
C GLU A 54 9.22 -17.89 11.36
N ASP A 55 8.06 -18.49 11.08
CA ASP A 55 7.74 -19.86 11.53
C ASP A 55 8.14 -20.95 10.49
N GLY A 56 8.90 -20.59 9.46
CA GLY A 56 9.25 -21.47 8.34
C GLY A 56 8.35 -21.28 7.12
N PRO A 57 8.52 -22.10 6.07
CA PRO A 57 7.78 -21.93 4.82
C PRO A 57 6.27 -22.18 5.01
N LYS A 58 5.46 -21.31 4.43
CA LYS A 58 3.98 -21.43 4.41
C LYS A 58 3.44 -21.34 2.98
N THR A 59 2.28 -21.98 2.77
CA THR A 59 1.46 -21.80 1.57
C THR A 59 0.60 -20.54 1.71
N LEU A 60 -0.03 -20.09 0.63
CA LEU A 60 -0.99 -18.99 0.69
C LEU A 60 -2.13 -19.28 1.68
N ALA A 61 -2.66 -20.50 1.71
CA ALA A 61 -3.63 -20.91 2.71
C ALA A 61 -3.09 -20.85 4.15
N GLY A 62 -1.81 -21.18 4.34
CA GLY A 62 -1.15 -21.11 5.66
C GLY A 62 -1.00 -19.68 6.20
N LEU A 63 -0.99 -18.66 5.31
CA LEU A 63 -0.90 -17.25 5.71
C LEU A 63 -2.17 -16.70 6.35
N PHE A 64 -3.31 -17.38 6.20
CA PHE A 64 -4.56 -16.97 6.85
C PHE A 64 -4.50 -17.06 8.37
N GLY A 65 -3.61 -17.88 8.93
CA GLY A 65 -3.43 -17.98 10.37
C GLY A 65 -4.69 -18.41 11.13
N GLY A 66 -5.49 -19.31 10.54
CA GLY A 66 -6.74 -19.82 11.10
C GLY A 66 -7.95 -18.92 10.89
N ARG A 67 -7.85 -17.84 10.10
CA ARG A 67 -8.94 -16.94 9.72
C ARG A 67 -9.47 -17.26 8.34
N SER A 68 -10.68 -16.78 8.03
CA SER A 68 -11.29 -16.99 6.71
C SER A 68 -10.96 -15.91 5.69
N GLN A 69 -10.33 -14.80 6.09
CA GLN A 69 -9.97 -13.67 5.21
C GLN A 69 -8.52 -13.29 5.37
N LEU A 70 -7.90 -12.90 4.25
CA LEU A 70 -6.51 -12.45 4.20
C LEU A 70 -6.38 -11.20 3.33
N LEU A 71 -5.71 -10.18 3.85
CA LEU A 71 -5.22 -9.01 3.13
C LEU A 71 -3.70 -9.08 3.05
N VAL A 72 -3.17 -8.93 1.84
CA VAL A 72 -1.74 -8.88 1.59
C VAL A 72 -1.40 -7.53 0.98
N TYR A 73 -0.60 -6.73 1.68
CA TYR A 73 -0.02 -5.55 1.09
C TYR A 73 1.32 -5.90 0.44
N HIS A 74 1.39 -5.74 -0.89
CA HIS A 74 2.59 -5.94 -1.68
C HIS A 74 3.48 -4.71 -1.54
N PHE A 75 4.46 -4.84 -0.67
CA PHE A 75 5.38 -3.77 -0.32
C PHE A 75 6.61 -3.82 -1.23
N MET A 76 6.95 -2.70 -1.88
CA MET A 76 8.12 -2.61 -2.75
C MET A 76 9.43 -2.70 -1.94
N PHE A 77 9.95 -3.90 -1.83
CA PHE A 77 11.25 -4.23 -1.30
C PHE A 77 11.80 -5.42 -2.09
N GLY A 78 12.37 -5.13 -3.25
CA GLY A 78 12.94 -6.14 -4.15
C GLY A 78 14.30 -6.63 -3.68
N PRO A 79 14.82 -7.71 -4.28
CA PRO A 79 16.14 -8.24 -3.99
C PRO A 79 17.29 -7.23 -4.11
N PRO A 80 17.28 -6.27 -5.08
CA PRO A 80 18.35 -5.28 -5.23
C PRO A 80 18.24 -4.08 -4.26
N TYR A 81 17.18 -3.98 -3.44
CA TYR A 81 17.00 -2.83 -2.56
C TYR A 81 17.80 -2.97 -1.27
N ASP A 82 18.41 -1.89 -0.80
CA ASP A 82 19.01 -1.80 0.54
C ASP A 82 17.97 -1.47 1.62
N ALA A 83 16.92 -0.73 1.25
CA ALA A 83 15.84 -0.34 2.16
C ALA A 83 14.48 -0.30 1.43
N GLY A 84 13.40 -0.47 2.18
CA GLY A 84 12.04 -0.44 1.66
C GLY A 84 11.66 0.92 1.06
N CYS A 85 10.76 0.93 0.08
CA CYS A 85 10.25 2.15 -0.55
C CYS A 85 9.62 3.11 0.50
N PRO A 86 9.96 4.41 0.52
CA PRO A 86 9.42 5.37 1.49
C PRO A 86 7.89 5.47 1.48
N VAL A 87 7.27 5.48 0.28
CA VAL A 87 5.80 5.53 0.16
C VAL A 87 5.17 4.24 0.70
N CYS A 88 5.74 3.08 0.39
CA CYS A 88 5.27 1.82 0.97
C CYS A 88 5.44 1.80 2.49
N SER A 89 6.53 2.39 3.01
CA SER A 89 6.76 2.51 4.45
C SER A 89 5.68 3.37 5.12
N SER A 90 5.31 4.51 4.52
CA SER A 90 4.24 5.36 5.05
C SER A 90 2.86 4.68 5.00
N ILE A 91 2.62 3.81 4.02
CA ILE A 91 1.43 2.95 3.98
C ILE A 91 1.49 1.91 5.11
N ALA A 92 2.63 1.26 5.32
CA ALA A 92 2.80 0.29 6.40
C ALA A 92 2.64 0.92 7.78
N ASP A 93 3.09 2.17 7.98
CA ASP A 93 2.83 2.97 9.19
C ASP A 93 1.33 3.11 9.51
N THR A 94 0.52 3.21 8.46
CA THR A 94 -0.96 3.26 8.60
C THR A 94 -1.56 1.88 8.82
N LEU A 95 -1.07 0.84 8.12
CA LEU A 95 -1.66 -0.50 8.12
C LEU A 95 -1.28 -1.31 9.38
N ALA A 96 -0.05 -1.22 9.84
CA ALA A 96 0.44 -2.06 10.92
C ALA A 96 -0.38 -1.93 12.22
N PRO A 97 -0.78 -0.73 12.68
CA PRO A 97 -1.63 -0.57 13.86
C PRO A 97 -3.03 -1.16 13.70
N GLN A 98 -3.53 -1.34 12.47
CA GLN A 98 -4.88 -1.85 12.20
C GLN A 98 -4.97 -3.38 12.31
N ALA A 99 -3.85 -4.10 12.33
CA ALA A 99 -3.84 -5.56 12.31
C ALA A 99 -4.67 -6.18 13.44
N GLY A 100 -4.65 -5.59 14.65
CA GLY A 100 -5.45 -6.04 15.78
C GLY A 100 -6.96 -5.95 15.55
N HIS A 101 -7.43 -4.83 14.97
CA HIS A 101 -8.84 -4.63 14.65
C HIS A 101 -9.31 -5.59 13.55
N LEU A 102 -8.49 -5.83 12.54
CA LEU A 102 -8.79 -6.77 11.46
C LEU A 102 -8.84 -8.21 11.97
N LYS A 103 -7.91 -8.60 12.86
CA LYS A 103 -7.93 -9.91 13.52
C LYS A 103 -9.24 -10.16 14.27
N ALA A 104 -9.80 -9.15 14.95
CA ALA A 104 -11.10 -9.23 15.62
C ALA A 104 -12.29 -9.38 14.65
N ARG A 105 -12.07 -9.15 13.34
CA ARG A 105 -13.05 -9.32 12.25
C ARG A 105 -12.69 -10.46 11.31
N ASP A 106 -12.04 -11.49 11.82
CA ASP A 106 -11.69 -12.71 11.09
C ASP A 106 -10.83 -12.45 9.84
N THR A 107 -9.93 -11.44 9.92
CA THR A 107 -9.10 -11.02 8.80
C THR A 107 -7.63 -10.96 9.23
N THR A 108 -6.76 -11.67 8.55
CA THR A 108 -5.32 -11.51 8.65
C THR A 108 -4.86 -10.40 7.71
N LEU A 109 -4.01 -9.51 8.20
CA LEU A 109 -3.29 -8.54 7.39
C LEU A 109 -1.79 -8.79 7.55
N LEU A 110 -1.08 -8.84 6.42
CA LEU A 110 0.37 -8.98 6.41
C LEU A 110 1.00 -8.21 5.22
N LEU A 111 2.32 -8.02 5.30
CA LEU A 111 3.12 -7.49 4.22
C LEU A 111 3.78 -8.64 3.46
N ALA A 112 3.91 -8.51 2.14
CA ALA A 112 4.69 -9.42 1.30
C ALA A 112 5.66 -8.62 0.44
N SER A 113 6.91 -9.11 0.33
CA SER A 113 7.96 -8.52 -0.50
C SER A 113 8.87 -9.60 -1.06
N ARG A 114 9.68 -9.28 -2.09
CA ARG A 114 10.58 -10.24 -2.73
C ARG A 114 11.98 -10.29 -2.13
N ALA A 115 12.37 -9.33 -1.30
CA ALA A 115 13.66 -9.38 -0.60
C ALA A 115 13.76 -10.61 0.32
N PRO A 116 14.97 -11.10 0.63
CA PRO A 116 15.18 -12.18 1.59
C PRO A 116 14.53 -11.84 2.94
N LEU A 117 13.93 -12.86 3.59
CA LEU A 117 13.16 -12.68 4.83
C LEU A 117 13.97 -11.97 5.93
N GLU A 118 15.25 -12.34 6.12
CA GLU A 118 16.12 -11.71 7.12
C GLU A 118 16.18 -10.19 6.95
N ARG A 119 16.29 -9.70 5.70
CA ARG A 119 16.31 -8.26 5.41
C ARG A 119 14.97 -7.60 5.72
N LEU A 120 13.85 -8.27 5.41
CA LEU A 120 12.51 -7.77 5.73
C LEU A 120 12.31 -7.62 7.24
N LEU A 121 12.73 -8.62 8.01
CA LEU A 121 12.60 -8.63 9.47
C LEU A 121 13.46 -7.55 10.12
N ALA A 122 14.71 -7.39 9.68
CA ALA A 122 15.57 -6.30 10.17
C ALA A 122 14.98 -4.92 9.88
N TYR A 123 14.39 -4.74 8.70
CA TYR A 123 13.73 -3.48 8.35
C TYR A 123 12.45 -3.26 9.16
N ARG A 124 11.64 -4.30 9.36
CA ARG A 124 10.45 -4.25 10.22
C ARG A 124 10.80 -3.83 11.66
N GLU A 125 11.88 -4.37 12.20
CA GLU A 125 12.40 -4.01 13.52
C GLU A 125 12.82 -2.53 13.57
N ARG A 126 13.60 -2.06 12.57
CA ARG A 126 13.97 -0.64 12.44
C ARG A 126 12.75 0.27 12.47
N MET A 127 11.70 -0.10 11.75
CA MET A 127 10.46 0.69 11.64
C MET A 127 9.49 0.48 12.81
N GLY A 128 9.77 -0.42 13.74
CA GLY A 128 8.92 -0.68 14.91
C GLY A 128 7.54 -1.26 14.59
N TRP A 129 7.37 -1.95 13.45
CA TRP A 129 6.07 -2.48 13.03
C TRP A 129 5.77 -3.83 13.66
N GLY A 130 4.57 -3.93 14.29
CA GLY A 130 4.03 -5.17 14.85
C GLY A 130 3.17 -5.97 13.88
N ILE A 131 3.49 -5.95 12.58
CA ILE A 131 2.76 -6.68 11.53
C ILE A 131 3.62 -7.80 10.96
N ASP A 132 2.99 -8.92 10.58
CA ASP A 132 3.68 -10.03 9.93
C ASP A 132 4.19 -9.61 8.55
N TRP A 133 5.41 -10.00 8.20
CA TRP A 133 6.01 -9.75 6.89
C TRP A 133 6.62 -11.03 6.35
N VAL A 134 6.24 -11.39 5.13
CA VAL A 134 6.68 -12.63 4.49
C VAL A 134 7.50 -12.34 3.23
N SER A 135 8.45 -13.22 2.92
CA SER A 135 9.16 -13.16 1.64
C SER A 135 8.46 -14.03 0.60
N SER A 136 8.16 -13.43 -0.55
CA SER A 136 7.67 -14.09 -1.76
C SER A 136 8.77 -14.29 -2.80
N GLY A 137 10.05 -14.09 -2.44
CA GLY A 137 11.18 -14.11 -3.37
C GLY A 137 11.40 -15.41 -4.13
N GLY A 138 11.01 -16.55 -3.55
CA GLY A 138 11.04 -17.87 -4.20
C GLY A 138 9.76 -18.26 -4.95
N SER A 139 8.85 -17.32 -5.21
CA SER A 139 7.51 -17.57 -5.75
C SER A 139 7.16 -16.55 -6.84
N ASP A 140 6.33 -16.97 -7.81
CA ASP A 140 5.78 -16.07 -8.83
C ASP A 140 4.60 -15.22 -8.33
N PHE A 141 4.33 -15.19 -7.03
CA PHE A 141 3.14 -14.56 -6.45
C PHE A 141 2.98 -13.09 -6.85
N ASN A 142 4.05 -12.29 -6.70
CA ASN A 142 4.02 -10.88 -7.12
C ASN A 142 3.90 -10.74 -8.64
N ARG A 143 4.52 -11.64 -9.39
CA ARG A 143 4.50 -11.66 -10.86
C ARG A 143 3.09 -11.91 -11.40
N ASP A 144 2.42 -12.93 -10.90
CA ASP A 144 1.08 -13.33 -11.35
C ASP A 144 0.00 -12.30 -10.99
N LEU A 145 0.29 -11.42 -10.04
CA LEU A 145 -0.58 -10.30 -9.65
C LEU A 145 -0.24 -8.96 -10.34
N GLY A 146 0.80 -8.94 -11.17
CA GLY A 146 1.23 -7.72 -11.86
C GLY A 146 1.99 -6.74 -10.97
N PHE A 147 2.66 -7.22 -9.92
CA PHE A 147 3.49 -6.41 -9.01
C PHE A 147 4.99 -6.68 -9.13
N GLN A 148 5.37 -7.43 -10.15
CA GLN A 148 6.76 -7.67 -10.53
C GLN A 148 6.85 -7.60 -12.04
N TYR A 149 7.86 -6.90 -12.54
CA TYR A 149 8.06 -6.67 -13.96
C TYR A 149 9.44 -7.21 -14.41
N THR A 150 9.50 -7.74 -15.62
CA THR A 150 10.74 -8.15 -16.28
C THR A 150 11.41 -6.95 -16.95
N GLU A 151 12.70 -7.09 -17.26
CA GLU A 151 13.45 -6.08 -18.01
C GLU A 151 12.79 -5.74 -19.36
N ASP A 152 12.33 -6.73 -20.10
CA ASP A 152 11.68 -6.52 -21.40
C ASP A 152 10.38 -5.70 -21.29
N GLU A 153 9.60 -5.92 -20.23
CA GLU A 153 8.39 -5.14 -19.96
C GLU A 153 8.69 -3.71 -19.55
N LEU A 154 9.82 -3.48 -18.86
CA LEU A 154 10.26 -2.18 -18.41
C LEU A 154 11.00 -1.38 -19.49
N ARG A 155 11.52 -2.04 -20.53
CA ARG A 155 12.31 -1.40 -21.58
C ARG A 155 11.66 -0.13 -22.17
N PRO A 156 10.35 -0.13 -22.56
CA PRO A 156 9.72 1.08 -23.09
C PRO A 156 9.70 2.26 -22.09
N PHE A 157 9.66 1.97 -20.79
CA PHE A 157 9.73 2.98 -19.75
C PHE A 157 11.18 3.45 -19.54
N LEU A 158 12.14 2.51 -19.50
CA LEU A 158 13.57 2.81 -19.27
C LEU A 158 14.23 3.57 -20.44
N ASP A 159 13.79 3.28 -21.68
CA ASP A 159 14.25 3.99 -22.88
C ASP A 159 13.62 5.38 -23.04
N GLY A 160 12.60 5.70 -22.22
CA GLY A 160 11.91 6.98 -22.21
C GLY A 160 12.52 8.00 -21.25
N GLN A 161 11.80 9.09 -21.03
CA GLN A 161 12.18 10.09 -20.04
C GLN A 161 11.80 9.61 -18.62
N ILE A 162 12.78 9.26 -17.81
CA ILE A 162 12.57 8.84 -16.42
C ILE A 162 12.17 10.07 -15.58
N PRO A 163 11.02 10.02 -14.88
CA PRO A 163 10.64 11.08 -13.96
C PRO A 163 11.69 11.24 -12.84
N PRO A 164 12.11 12.47 -12.49
CA PRO A 164 13.07 12.71 -11.40
C PRO A 164 12.67 12.08 -10.06
N THR A 165 11.36 11.97 -9.80
CA THR A 165 10.83 11.33 -8.60
C THR A 165 11.14 9.84 -8.55
N VAL A 166 11.16 9.13 -9.68
CA VAL A 166 11.54 7.71 -9.77
C VAL A 166 13.02 7.53 -9.44
N GLU A 167 13.88 8.38 -10.01
CA GLU A 167 15.31 8.36 -9.69
C GLU A 167 15.58 8.65 -8.21
N GLN A 168 14.83 9.60 -7.64
CA GLN A 168 14.95 9.93 -6.22
C GLN A 168 14.59 8.73 -5.34
N TYR A 169 13.46 8.07 -5.60
CA TYR A 169 13.06 6.91 -4.82
C TYR A 169 13.97 5.71 -5.02
N ALA A 170 14.49 5.49 -6.23
CA ALA A 170 15.49 4.47 -6.47
C ALA A 170 16.72 4.69 -5.57
N ARG A 171 17.25 5.93 -5.53
CA ARG A 171 18.37 6.30 -4.62
C ARG A 171 18.02 6.09 -3.16
N MET A 172 16.81 6.47 -2.72
CA MET A 172 16.36 6.26 -1.33
C MET A 172 16.22 4.79 -0.98
N CYS A 173 15.93 3.94 -1.96
CA CYS A 173 15.88 2.48 -1.78
C CYS A 173 17.25 1.81 -1.89
N GLY A 174 18.33 2.56 -2.21
CA GLY A 174 19.67 2.01 -2.41
C GLY A 174 19.78 1.11 -3.65
N THR A 175 19.00 1.40 -4.69
CA THR A 175 18.98 0.64 -5.95
C THR A 175 19.02 1.59 -7.16
N ASP A 176 19.21 1.04 -8.35
CA ASP A 176 19.05 1.80 -9.60
C ASP A 176 17.56 1.90 -10.01
N VAL A 177 17.31 2.67 -11.07
CA VAL A 177 15.96 2.88 -11.59
C VAL A 177 15.32 1.56 -12.03
N GLN A 178 16.05 0.71 -12.74
CA GLN A 178 15.54 -0.58 -13.21
C GLN A 178 15.14 -1.47 -12.03
N GLY A 179 16.00 -1.59 -11.02
CA GLY A 179 15.71 -2.33 -9.80
C GLY A 179 14.47 -1.78 -9.10
N TYR A 180 14.35 -0.44 -8.99
CA TYR A 180 13.21 0.20 -8.34
C TYR A 180 11.89 -0.08 -9.07
N VAL A 181 11.83 0.11 -10.38
CA VAL A 181 10.60 -0.07 -11.16
C VAL A 181 10.27 -1.54 -11.45
N SER A 182 11.18 -2.48 -11.13
CA SER A 182 10.88 -3.92 -11.22
C SER A 182 9.87 -4.40 -10.20
N GLU A 183 9.58 -3.59 -9.18
CA GLU A 183 8.58 -3.85 -8.15
C GLU A 183 7.38 -2.91 -8.31
N GLY A 184 6.18 -3.40 -8.01
CA GLY A 184 4.95 -2.61 -7.96
C GLY A 184 4.26 -2.74 -6.60
N PRO A 185 3.67 -1.64 -6.05
CA PRO A 185 2.90 -1.74 -4.83
C PRO A 185 1.46 -2.19 -5.13
N GLY A 186 0.86 -2.94 -4.23
CA GLY A 186 -0.53 -3.37 -4.38
C GLY A 186 -1.14 -3.86 -3.07
N LEU A 187 -2.45 -4.02 -3.10
CA LEU A 187 -3.20 -4.72 -2.05
C LEU A 187 -4.04 -5.80 -2.71
N SER A 188 -3.93 -7.02 -2.23
CA SER A 188 -4.76 -8.14 -2.64
C SER A 188 -5.54 -8.71 -1.48
N ALA A 189 -6.78 -9.15 -1.74
CA ALA A 189 -7.68 -9.73 -0.75
C ALA A 189 -8.06 -11.14 -1.16
N TYR A 190 -8.15 -12.01 -0.16
CA TYR A 190 -8.46 -13.44 -0.36
C TYR A 190 -9.48 -13.91 0.67
N ALA A 191 -10.25 -14.94 0.27
CA ALA A 191 -11.09 -15.72 1.13
C ALA A 191 -10.63 -17.18 1.13
N LEU A 192 -10.76 -17.85 2.27
CA LEU A 192 -10.55 -19.30 2.41
C LEU A 192 -11.91 -19.94 2.71
N SER A 193 -12.40 -20.79 1.81
CA SER A 193 -13.65 -21.52 1.96
C SER A 193 -13.45 -22.97 1.54
N ASP A 194 -13.86 -23.90 2.40
CA ASP A 194 -13.77 -25.35 2.15
C ASP A 194 -12.39 -25.83 1.69
N GLY A 195 -11.33 -25.22 2.26
CA GLY A 195 -9.94 -25.54 1.94
C GLY A 195 -9.41 -24.90 0.65
N THR A 196 -10.26 -24.19 -0.10
CA THR A 196 -9.88 -23.49 -1.33
C THR A 196 -9.65 -22.00 -1.04
N VAL A 197 -8.52 -21.46 -1.55
CA VAL A 197 -8.22 -20.02 -1.51
C VAL A 197 -8.80 -19.36 -2.75
N TYR A 198 -9.52 -18.27 -2.57
CA TYR A 198 -10.06 -17.45 -3.64
C TYR A 198 -9.49 -16.05 -3.57
N ARG A 199 -9.06 -15.49 -4.70
CA ARG A 199 -8.77 -14.07 -4.83
C ARG A 199 -10.08 -13.32 -5.02
N THR A 200 -10.36 -12.35 -4.14
CA THR A 200 -11.62 -11.60 -4.14
C THR A 200 -11.47 -10.17 -4.60
N TYR A 201 -10.27 -9.57 -4.43
CA TYR A 201 -10.00 -8.19 -4.85
C TYR A 201 -8.51 -7.94 -5.04
N VAL A 202 -8.17 -7.03 -5.95
CA VAL A 202 -6.81 -6.49 -6.13
C VAL A 202 -6.90 -5.01 -6.47
N THR A 203 -5.97 -4.21 -5.94
CA THR A 203 -5.85 -2.79 -6.28
C THR A 203 -4.39 -2.33 -6.21
N THR A 204 -4.07 -1.27 -6.94
CA THR A 204 -2.73 -0.66 -7.00
C THR A 204 -2.82 0.85 -7.23
N ALA A 205 -1.69 1.52 -7.27
CA ALA A 205 -1.57 2.94 -7.57
C ALA A 205 -2.52 3.79 -6.70
N ARG A 206 -3.33 4.66 -7.32
CA ARG A 206 -4.29 5.50 -6.59
C ARG A 206 -5.35 4.72 -5.80
N GLY A 207 -5.56 3.45 -6.12
CA GLY A 207 -6.40 2.57 -5.32
C GLY A 207 -5.85 2.29 -3.91
N LEU A 208 -4.58 2.63 -3.63
CA LEU A 208 -3.94 2.52 -2.32
C LEU A 208 -4.01 3.83 -1.50
N GLU A 209 -4.54 4.92 -2.06
CA GLU A 209 -4.54 6.23 -1.41
C GLU A 209 -5.29 6.24 -0.05
N PHE A 210 -6.28 5.37 0.13
CA PHE A 210 -6.97 5.20 1.41
C PHE A 210 -6.03 4.80 2.56
N ALA A 211 -4.89 4.18 2.26
CA ALA A 211 -3.87 3.78 3.23
C ALA A 211 -2.81 4.87 3.47
N LEU A 212 -2.86 6.00 2.75
CA LEU A 212 -2.10 7.22 3.01
C LEU A 212 -2.94 8.15 3.88
N ALA A 213 -3.23 7.73 5.13
CA ALA A 213 -4.20 8.39 6.01
C ALA A 213 -3.91 9.88 6.24
N TYR A 214 -2.65 10.28 6.22
CA TYR A 214 -2.23 11.68 6.36
C TYR A 214 -2.71 12.56 5.18
N TYR A 215 -2.96 12.04 3.99
CA TYR A 215 -3.57 12.81 2.90
C TYR A 215 -4.96 13.30 3.27
N GLY A 216 -5.76 12.42 3.87
CA GLY A 216 -7.08 12.83 4.36
C GLY A 216 -7.03 13.88 5.47
N LEU A 217 -5.95 13.91 6.27
CA LEU A 217 -5.73 14.96 7.26
C LEU A 217 -5.26 16.27 6.60
N LEU A 218 -4.29 16.19 5.69
CA LEU A 218 -3.78 17.35 4.96
C LEU A 218 -4.88 18.03 4.14
N ASP A 219 -5.75 17.28 3.48
CA ASP A 219 -6.89 17.80 2.71
C ASP A 219 -7.89 18.61 3.56
N ARG A 220 -7.80 18.55 4.89
CA ARG A 220 -8.59 19.33 5.85
C ARG A 220 -7.84 20.54 6.41
N THR A 221 -6.59 20.73 6.02
CA THR A 221 -5.78 21.88 6.43
C THR A 221 -5.84 23.01 5.39
N PRO A 222 -5.61 24.28 5.77
CA PRO A 222 -5.64 25.39 4.81
C PRO A 222 -4.63 25.31 3.67
N LYS A 223 -3.51 24.59 3.84
CA LYS A 223 -2.49 24.38 2.80
C LYS A 223 -2.77 23.16 1.93
N GLY A 224 -3.66 22.26 2.38
CA GLY A 224 -3.85 20.98 1.71
C GLY A 224 -2.57 20.13 1.70
N ARG A 225 -2.37 19.36 0.64
CA ARG A 225 -1.19 18.51 0.46
C ARG A 225 0.07 19.29 0.10
N ASP A 226 -0.06 20.51 -0.40
CA ASP A 226 1.01 21.42 -0.83
C ASP A 226 2.06 20.72 -1.73
N GLU A 227 1.56 19.84 -2.61
CA GLU A 227 2.37 19.08 -3.56
C GLU A 227 2.34 19.79 -4.91
N SER A 228 3.52 20.12 -5.45
CA SER A 228 3.67 20.62 -6.81
C SER A 228 4.16 19.50 -7.75
N ALA A 229 3.79 19.58 -9.02
CA ALA A 229 4.25 18.61 -10.02
C ALA A 229 5.77 18.64 -10.26
N THR A 230 6.45 19.67 -9.78
CA THR A 230 7.90 19.90 -9.97
C THR A 230 8.73 19.64 -8.74
N GLU A 231 8.09 19.52 -7.56
CA GLU A 231 8.82 19.22 -6.32
C GLU A 231 9.04 17.72 -6.16
N PRO A 232 10.22 17.31 -5.65
CA PRO A 232 10.43 15.94 -5.25
C PRO A 232 9.38 15.55 -4.22
N LEU A 233 8.86 14.33 -4.32
CA LEU A 233 7.92 13.82 -3.34
C LEU A 233 8.54 13.94 -1.94
N TRP A 234 7.81 14.58 -1.02
CA TRP A 234 8.26 14.88 0.35
C TRP A 234 8.22 13.67 1.27
N ILE A 235 7.53 12.60 0.83
CA ILE A 235 7.34 11.40 1.65
C ILE A 235 8.69 10.74 1.94
N ARG A 236 8.96 10.55 3.22
CA ARG A 236 10.12 9.85 3.77
C ARG A 236 9.63 8.67 4.62
N ARG A 237 10.56 7.82 5.06
CA ARG A 237 10.28 6.91 6.15
C ARG A 237 10.09 7.71 7.43
N HIS A 238 9.22 7.26 8.33
CA HIS A 238 8.86 8.08 9.50
C HIS A 238 10.08 8.41 10.39
N ASP A 239 11.11 7.58 10.38
CA ASP A 239 12.36 7.78 11.12
C ASP A 239 13.38 8.69 10.40
N GLU A 240 13.06 9.18 9.21
CA GLU A 240 13.91 10.06 8.40
C GLU A 240 13.43 11.52 8.36
N TYR A 241 12.32 11.83 9.01
CA TYR A 241 11.91 13.22 9.17
C TYR A 241 12.71 13.88 10.29
N GLU A 242 13.21 15.10 10.02
CA GLU A 242 13.80 15.91 11.08
C GLU A 242 12.69 16.24 12.10
N MET A 243 12.84 15.74 13.30
CA MET A 243 11.98 16.11 14.43
C MET A 243 12.42 17.50 14.91
N GLY A 244 11.68 18.56 14.49
CA GLY A 244 11.94 19.95 14.85
C GLY A 244 11.77 20.23 16.35
#